data_de7689393b058e5df8d4183920c57711
#
_entry.id   de7689393b058e5df8d4183920c57711
#
_cell.length_a   1.000
_cell.length_b   1.000
_cell.length_c   1.000
_cell.angle_alpha   90.00
_cell.angle_beta   90.00
_cell.angle_gamma   90.00
#
_symmetry.space_group_name_H-M   'P 1'
#
loop_
_entity.id
_entity.type
_entity.pdbx_description
1 polymer ?
#
loop_
_entity_poly.entity_id
_entity_poly.type
_entity_poly.pdbx_seq_one_letter_code
_entity_poly.pdbx_strand_id
1 'polypeptide(L)'
;CNDLSRTTYSGSDYVMFSDTLSMYPVQDSEKWFEIPVVATNICDYDRSFGVEVDDKASNAIEKKQYVVESNTVTIKAGERVAKFRMKGVYENIGKTDSLSVTFNLLPKDENIWDLYGTRTRVQMQKACPFELSTFEGYCLLTSSFFNAYMTDTEHRLLQAERDKTEDNTIILHDFFYKNYDLKIKYDPSDPLKPFVEFDDQIIGSTAEAFGTIYGNGKLMCTQPVAYDSYYNVCQKFVFLYSTIYVVGKGTVGTYVNILEWISDEEAEQYKKEEGL
;
A
#
# COMPACT_ATOMS: atom_id res chain seq x y z
N CYS A 1 15.70 -33.08 -32.62
CA CYS A 1 15.99 -31.66 -32.26
C CYS A 1 14.89 -30.80 -32.85
N ASN A 2 13.95 -30.38 -32.01
CA ASN A 2 12.92 -29.43 -32.46
C ASN A 2 13.52 -28.04 -32.39
N ASP A 3 13.78 -27.46 -33.54
CA ASP A 3 14.01 -26.04 -33.72
C ASP A 3 12.70 -25.30 -33.42
N LEU A 4 12.58 -24.80 -32.22
CA LEU A 4 11.54 -23.82 -31.89
C LEU A 4 11.96 -22.54 -32.62
N SER A 5 11.51 -22.37 -33.87
CA SER A 5 11.55 -21.08 -34.56
C SER A 5 10.79 -20.07 -33.69
N ARG A 6 11.50 -19.20 -32.95
CA ARG A 6 10.93 -18.06 -32.33
C ARG A 6 10.28 -17.22 -33.42
N THR A 7 8.95 -17.25 -33.50
CA THR A 7 8.18 -16.35 -34.35
C THR A 7 8.47 -14.94 -33.88
N THR A 8 9.36 -14.27 -34.57
CA THR A 8 9.65 -12.86 -34.36
C THR A 8 8.44 -12.07 -34.88
N TYR A 9 7.90 -11.20 -34.06
CA TYR A 9 6.85 -10.27 -34.51
C TYR A 9 7.39 -9.46 -35.69
N SER A 10 6.67 -9.45 -36.81
CA SER A 10 7.04 -8.75 -38.05
C SER A 10 6.04 -7.64 -38.42
N GLY A 11 5.18 -7.23 -37.48
CA GLY A 11 4.22 -6.17 -37.67
C GLY A 11 4.79 -4.75 -37.51
N SER A 12 3.93 -3.76 -37.45
CA SER A 12 4.29 -2.36 -37.24
C SER A 12 5.05 -2.15 -35.93
N ASP A 13 5.99 -1.20 -35.92
CA ASP A 13 6.75 -0.85 -34.74
C ASP A 13 5.94 0.12 -33.86
N TYR A 14 5.15 -0.42 -32.96
CA TYR A 14 4.41 0.39 -31.99
C TYR A 14 5.27 0.70 -30.77
N VAL A 15 5.12 1.91 -30.23
CA VAL A 15 5.82 2.39 -29.05
C VAL A 15 4.80 2.86 -28.02
N MET A 16 4.96 2.43 -26.77
CA MET A 16 4.00 2.69 -25.71
C MET A 16 4.66 2.66 -24.33
N PHE A 17 4.00 3.24 -23.32
CA PHE A 17 4.30 2.91 -21.92
C PHE A 17 3.89 1.47 -21.61
N SER A 18 4.67 0.77 -20.81
CA SER A 18 4.34 -0.62 -20.41
C SER A 18 3.07 -0.68 -19.54
N ASP A 19 2.82 0.37 -18.77
CA ASP A 19 1.71 0.46 -17.83
C ASP A 19 0.97 1.79 -17.97
N THR A 20 -0.34 1.76 -17.77
CA THR A 20 -1.19 2.97 -17.81
C THR A 20 -1.24 3.70 -16.47
N LEU A 21 -0.89 3.00 -15.39
CA LEU A 21 -0.84 3.52 -14.03
C LEU A 21 0.35 2.92 -13.29
N SER A 22 1.11 3.77 -12.61
CA SER A 22 2.19 3.36 -11.71
C SER A 22 1.99 4.01 -10.35
N MET A 23 2.27 3.24 -9.28
CA MET A 23 2.30 3.74 -7.91
C MET A 23 3.74 4.09 -7.56
N TYR A 24 3.96 5.33 -7.14
CA TYR A 24 5.28 5.84 -6.78
C TYR A 24 5.30 6.30 -5.31
N PRO A 25 5.76 5.45 -4.38
CA PRO A 25 6.05 5.86 -3.00
C PRO A 25 7.34 6.68 -3.00
N VAL A 26 7.20 7.98 -2.80
CA VAL A 26 8.34 8.91 -2.80
C VAL A 26 9.07 8.82 -1.47
N GLN A 27 10.27 8.28 -1.51
CA GLN A 27 11.19 8.21 -0.38
C GLN A 27 12.15 9.39 -0.39
N ASP A 28 12.72 9.70 0.76
CA ASP A 28 13.86 10.63 0.87
C ASP A 28 15.12 9.94 0.33
N SER A 29 15.27 9.96 -0.98
CA SER A 29 16.39 9.33 -1.67
C SER A 29 16.69 9.99 -3.01
N GLU A 30 17.91 9.81 -3.51
CA GLU A 30 18.33 10.27 -4.83
C GLU A 30 17.99 9.30 -5.97
N LYS A 31 17.25 8.24 -5.69
CA LYS A 31 16.86 7.24 -6.70
C LYS A 31 15.80 7.78 -7.64
N TRP A 32 16.00 7.52 -8.92
CA TRP A 32 15.01 7.77 -9.95
C TRP A 32 13.92 6.71 -9.96
N PHE A 33 12.69 7.14 -10.11
CA PHE A 33 11.56 6.26 -10.43
C PHE A 33 11.52 6.04 -11.94
N GLU A 34 11.51 4.78 -12.36
CA GLU A 34 11.63 4.38 -13.74
C GLU A 34 10.28 3.97 -14.32
N ILE A 35 9.92 4.55 -15.44
CA ILE A 35 8.69 4.28 -16.18
C ILE A 35 9.11 3.62 -17.51
N PRO A 36 8.84 2.31 -17.69
CA PRO A 36 9.27 1.64 -18.91
C PRO A 36 8.49 2.11 -20.14
N VAL A 37 9.23 2.36 -21.22
CA VAL A 37 8.69 2.59 -22.56
C VAL A 37 9.14 1.43 -23.42
N VAL A 38 8.19 0.78 -24.09
CA VAL A 38 8.42 -0.45 -24.84
C VAL A 38 8.08 -0.27 -26.32
N ALA A 39 8.82 -0.96 -27.18
CA ALA A 39 8.55 -1.06 -28.59
C ALA A 39 8.28 -2.51 -29.01
N THR A 40 7.44 -2.71 -30.00
CA THR A 40 7.12 -4.06 -30.51
C THR A 40 8.27 -4.69 -31.28
N ASN A 41 9.09 -3.88 -31.95
CA ASN A 41 10.20 -4.34 -32.78
C ASN A 41 11.58 -3.95 -32.21
N ILE A 42 12.59 -4.73 -32.60
CA ILE A 42 14.00 -4.36 -32.42
C ILE A 42 14.45 -3.68 -33.72
N CYS A 43 15.10 -2.52 -33.58
CA CYS A 43 15.73 -1.81 -34.69
C CYS A 43 17.25 -1.78 -34.51
N ASP A 44 17.97 -1.62 -35.60
CA ASP A 44 19.44 -1.51 -35.62
C ASP A 44 19.94 -0.06 -35.44
N TYR A 45 19.04 0.86 -35.09
CA TYR A 45 19.31 2.26 -34.83
C TYR A 45 18.58 2.74 -33.55
N ASP A 46 19.10 3.83 -32.96
CA ASP A 46 18.47 4.48 -31.81
C ASP A 46 17.16 5.17 -32.21
N ARG A 47 16.13 5.05 -31.37
CA ARG A 47 14.82 5.70 -31.57
C ARG A 47 14.51 6.58 -30.36
N SER A 48 14.35 7.87 -30.60
CA SER A 48 14.03 8.84 -29.55
C SER A 48 12.62 9.39 -29.71
N PHE A 49 11.90 9.48 -28.58
CA PHE A 49 10.54 9.97 -28.51
C PHE A 49 10.42 11.05 -27.44
N GLY A 50 9.67 12.10 -27.74
CA GLY A 50 9.33 13.13 -26.76
C GLY A 50 8.36 12.58 -25.71
N VAL A 51 8.45 13.12 -24.51
CA VAL A 51 7.50 12.90 -23.40
C VAL A 51 7.07 14.27 -22.90
N GLU A 52 5.78 14.51 -22.84
CA GLU A 52 5.22 15.74 -22.29
C GLU A 52 4.30 15.46 -21.11
N VAL A 53 4.14 16.44 -20.23
CA VAL A 53 3.19 16.41 -19.12
C VAL A 53 1.83 16.89 -19.62
N ASP A 54 0.78 16.15 -19.29
CA ASP A 54 -0.60 16.61 -19.42
C ASP A 54 -0.99 17.40 -18.16
N ASP A 55 -0.82 18.69 -18.18
CA ASP A 55 -1.09 19.58 -17.05
C ASP A 55 -2.56 19.54 -16.60
N LYS A 56 -3.50 19.28 -17.53
CA LYS A 56 -4.93 19.22 -17.21
C LYS A 56 -5.30 17.92 -16.45
N ALA A 57 -4.51 16.88 -16.63
CA ALA A 57 -4.71 15.58 -16.00
C ALA A 57 -3.71 15.33 -14.85
N SER A 58 -2.95 16.35 -14.46
CA SER A 58 -1.95 16.30 -13.38
C SER A 58 -2.31 17.31 -12.31
N ASN A 59 -2.04 16.96 -11.04
CA ASN A 59 -2.13 17.89 -9.91
C ASN A 59 -0.79 18.13 -9.22
N ALA A 60 0.25 17.36 -9.55
CA ALA A 60 1.62 17.63 -9.13
C ALA A 60 2.28 18.66 -10.05
N ILE A 61 3.12 19.51 -9.48
CA ILE A 61 3.78 20.63 -10.18
C ILE A 61 5.25 20.27 -10.39
N GLU A 62 5.67 20.29 -11.67
CA GLU A 62 7.07 20.06 -12.04
C GLU A 62 7.99 21.11 -11.41
N LYS A 63 9.20 20.69 -11.04
CA LYS A 63 10.24 21.47 -10.30
C LYS A 63 9.86 21.85 -8.87
N LYS A 64 8.61 21.65 -8.45
CA LYS A 64 8.16 21.82 -7.07
C LYS A 64 8.03 20.48 -6.36
N GLN A 65 7.25 19.57 -6.92
CA GLN A 65 6.94 18.28 -6.29
C GLN A 65 7.60 17.10 -6.99
N TYR A 66 8.04 17.28 -8.24
CA TYR A 66 8.82 16.30 -8.97
C TYR A 66 9.73 16.97 -10.01
N VAL A 67 10.70 16.21 -10.48
CA VAL A 67 11.55 16.56 -11.62
C VAL A 67 11.62 15.36 -12.57
N VAL A 68 11.86 15.62 -13.85
CA VAL A 68 12.17 14.60 -14.86
C VAL A 68 13.64 14.67 -15.23
N GLU A 69 14.26 13.52 -15.53
CA GLU A 69 15.66 13.47 -15.95
C GLU A 69 15.83 14.11 -17.35
N SER A 70 14.87 13.82 -18.24
CA SER A 70 14.82 14.33 -19.62
C SER A 70 13.38 14.32 -20.11
N ASN A 71 13.05 15.21 -21.03
CA ASN A 71 11.77 15.20 -21.74
C ASN A 71 11.78 14.31 -22.99
N THR A 72 12.78 13.48 -23.16
CA THR A 72 12.92 12.49 -24.21
C THR A 72 13.31 11.14 -23.64
N VAL A 73 12.88 10.07 -24.30
CA VAL A 73 13.27 8.70 -24.02
C VAL A 73 13.84 8.06 -25.28
N THR A 74 14.97 7.38 -25.16
CA THR A 74 15.66 6.75 -26.28
C THR A 74 15.74 5.24 -26.11
N ILE A 75 15.11 4.50 -27.02
CA ILE A 75 15.28 3.07 -27.16
C ILE A 75 16.51 2.83 -28.02
N LYS A 76 17.54 2.22 -27.45
CA LYS A 76 18.82 1.99 -28.12
C LYS A 76 18.71 0.94 -29.22
N ALA A 77 19.62 1.02 -30.18
CA ALA A 77 19.78 -0.02 -31.19
C ALA A 77 19.90 -1.40 -30.54
N GLY A 78 19.18 -2.38 -31.05
CA GLY A 78 19.13 -3.74 -30.51
C GLY A 78 18.22 -3.93 -29.30
N GLU A 79 17.59 -2.88 -28.78
CA GLU A 79 16.72 -2.94 -27.60
C GLU A 79 15.24 -2.72 -27.96
N ARG A 80 14.36 -3.12 -27.05
CA ARG A 80 12.91 -2.89 -27.11
C ARG A 80 12.38 -2.03 -25.96
N VAL A 81 13.20 -1.80 -24.95
CA VAL A 81 12.77 -1.13 -23.73
C VAL A 81 13.73 0.01 -23.42
N ALA A 82 13.16 1.15 -23.09
CA ALA A 82 13.86 2.25 -22.47
C ALA A 82 13.12 2.68 -21.20
N LYS A 83 13.77 3.50 -20.37
CA LYS A 83 13.21 3.96 -19.12
C LYS A 83 13.14 5.48 -19.12
N PHE A 84 11.92 6.00 -19.02
CA PHE A 84 11.68 7.39 -18.70
C PHE A 84 11.79 7.54 -17.19
N ARG A 85 12.50 8.56 -16.70
CA ARG A 85 12.84 8.69 -15.29
C ARG A 85 12.32 9.99 -14.70
N MET A 86 11.69 9.86 -13.53
CA MET A 86 11.27 10.98 -12.71
C MET A 86 11.71 10.80 -11.27
N LYS A 87 11.79 11.89 -10.51
CA LYS A 87 12.10 11.85 -9.08
C LYS A 87 11.18 12.82 -8.34
N GLY A 88 10.50 12.34 -7.31
CA GLY A 88 9.71 13.16 -6.41
C GLY A 88 10.61 14.02 -5.51
N VAL A 89 10.18 15.25 -5.23
CA VAL A 89 10.83 16.13 -4.26
C VAL A 89 10.19 15.88 -2.90
N TYR A 90 10.78 14.96 -2.14
CA TYR A 90 10.22 14.42 -0.88
C TYR A 90 9.76 15.51 0.09
N GLU A 91 10.55 16.55 0.29
CA GLU A 91 10.28 17.65 1.22
C GLU A 91 9.02 18.45 0.87
N ASN A 92 8.69 18.52 -0.42
CA ASN A 92 7.57 19.29 -0.94
C ASN A 92 6.27 18.47 -1.09
N ILE A 93 6.26 17.23 -0.64
CA ILE A 93 5.09 16.36 -0.62
C ILE A 93 4.60 16.24 0.81
N GLY A 94 3.36 16.60 1.05
CA GLY A 94 2.72 16.48 2.36
C GLY A 94 2.41 15.02 2.71
N LYS A 95 2.33 14.71 4.01
CA LYS A 95 2.06 13.36 4.52
C LYS A 95 0.73 12.78 4.07
N THR A 96 -0.24 13.64 3.76
CA THR A 96 -1.60 13.27 3.31
C THR A 96 -1.86 13.61 1.85
N ASP A 97 -0.87 14.15 1.13
CA ASP A 97 -1.02 14.52 -0.27
C ASP A 97 -1.22 13.27 -1.16
N SER A 98 -2.17 13.38 -2.07
CA SER A 98 -2.40 12.43 -3.15
C SER A 98 -2.12 13.13 -4.47
N LEU A 99 -0.89 13.00 -4.96
CA LEU A 99 -0.41 13.68 -6.15
C LEU A 99 -0.40 12.75 -7.35
N SER A 100 -0.60 13.30 -8.54
CA SER A 100 -0.50 12.54 -9.78
C SER A 100 0.09 13.37 -10.89
N VAL A 101 0.85 12.70 -11.75
CA VAL A 101 1.39 13.23 -13.00
C VAL A 101 0.96 12.31 -14.13
N THR A 102 0.44 12.89 -15.19
CA THR A 102 0.12 12.17 -16.42
C THR A 102 1.11 12.58 -17.50
N PHE A 103 1.76 11.59 -18.10
CA PHE A 103 2.70 11.74 -19.20
C PHE A 103 2.09 11.26 -20.50
N ASN A 104 2.32 12.00 -21.58
CA ASN A 104 2.03 11.62 -22.94
C ASN A 104 3.33 11.34 -23.67
N LEU A 105 3.43 10.16 -24.26
CA LEU A 105 4.49 9.81 -25.20
C LEU A 105 4.13 10.36 -26.57
N LEU A 106 5.10 10.96 -27.25
CA LEU A 106 4.94 11.58 -28.57
C LEU A 106 5.67 10.76 -29.64
N PRO A 107 5.17 9.59 -30.03
CA PRO A 107 5.72 8.82 -31.13
C PRO A 107 5.25 9.42 -32.46
N LYS A 108 5.85 8.99 -33.59
CA LYS A 108 5.29 9.26 -34.91
C LYS A 108 3.95 8.54 -35.06
N ASP A 109 3.04 9.06 -35.89
CA ASP A 109 1.71 8.49 -36.11
C ASP A 109 1.74 7.01 -36.47
N GLU A 110 2.71 6.57 -37.27
CA GLU A 110 2.94 5.17 -37.64
C GLU A 110 3.35 4.23 -36.47
N ASN A 111 3.77 4.82 -35.34
CA ASN A 111 4.18 4.08 -34.13
C ASN A 111 3.10 4.04 -33.06
N ILE A 112 1.92 4.61 -33.30
CA ILE A 112 0.79 4.64 -32.37
C ILE A 112 -0.04 3.37 -32.53
N TRP A 113 -0.29 2.70 -31.44
CA TRP A 113 -1.31 1.65 -31.36
C TRP A 113 -2.58 2.21 -30.73
N ASP A 114 -3.67 2.25 -31.48
CA ASP A 114 -4.93 2.87 -31.07
C ASP A 114 -5.54 2.32 -29.77
N LEU A 115 -5.17 1.11 -29.38
CA LEU A 115 -5.70 0.44 -28.18
C LEU A 115 -4.84 0.65 -26.94
N TYR A 116 -3.57 1.09 -27.04
CA TYR A 116 -2.64 1.11 -25.92
C TYR A 116 -1.64 2.27 -25.97
N GLY A 117 -1.49 2.88 -24.88
CA GLY A 117 -0.44 3.32 -24.03
C GLY A 117 0.51 4.35 -24.53
N THR A 118 0.12 5.37 -25.29
CA THR A 118 0.94 6.60 -25.34
C THR A 118 0.77 7.48 -24.10
N ARG A 119 -0.04 7.05 -23.13
CA ARG A 119 -0.36 7.81 -21.93
C ARG A 119 -0.18 6.94 -20.68
N THR A 120 0.47 7.48 -19.66
CA THR A 120 0.59 6.84 -18.35
C THR A 120 0.37 7.85 -17.23
N ARG A 121 -0.19 7.38 -16.12
CA ARG A 121 -0.37 8.16 -14.90
C ARG A 121 0.51 7.61 -13.80
N VAL A 122 1.26 8.47 -13.13
CA VAL A 122 2.02 8.14 -11.94
C VAL A 122 1.32 8.74 -10.74
N GLN A 123 0.89 7.88 -9.83
CA GLN A 123 0.32 8.28 -8.54
C GLN A 123 1.45 8.36 -7.51
N MET A 124 1.65 9.55 -6.96
CA MET A 124 2.73 9.84 -6.02
C MET A 124 2.18 10.01 -4.61
N GLN A 125 2.81 9.38 -3.65
CA GLN A 125 2.55 9.59 -2.21
C GLN A 125 3.86 9.62 -1.45
N LYS A 126 3.91 10.41 -0.38
CA LYS A 126 5.06 10.43 0.52
C LYS A 126 5.19 9.09 1.23
N ALA A 127 6.36 8.48 1.20
CA ALA A 127 6.70 7.28 1.94
C ALA A 127 7.67 7.63 3.06
N CYS A 128 7.16 7.76 4.28
CA CYS A 128 7.98 8.00 5.45
C CYS A 128 8.83 6.77 5.80
N PRO A 129 10.06 6.93 6.31
CA PRO A 129 10.87 5.81 6.75
C PRO A 129 10.14 4.96 7.79
N PHE A 130 10.29 3.64 7.70
CA PHE A 130 9.71 2.75 8.69
C PHE A 130 10.52 2.81 9.99
N GLU A 131 9.82 3.10 11.07
CA GLU A 131 10.32 3.00 12.44
C GLU A 131 9.25 2.33 13.29
N LEU A 132 9.54 1.19 13.88
CA LEU A 132 8.58 0.42 14.68
C LEU A 132 8.04 1.26 15.86
N SER A 133 8.86 2.16 16.41
CA SER A 133 8.46 3.10 17.46
C SER A 133 7.27 4.00 17.10
N THR A 134 7.00 4.20 15.80
CA THR A 134 5.81 4.93 15.33
C THR A 134 4.51 4.24 15.77
N PHE A 135 4.56 2.93 15.96
CA PHE A 135 3.43 2.07 16.29
C PHE A 135 3.45 1.58 17.75
N GLU A 136 4.22 2.25 18.62
CA GLU A 136 4.19 2.07 20.08
C GLU A 136 3.34 3.17 20.74
N GLY A 137 2.85 2.91 21.95
CA GLY A 137 2.07 3.88 22.72
C GLY A 137 0.56 3.69 22.57
N TYR A 138 -0.19 4.77 22.56
CA TYR A 138 -1.65 4.71 22.48
C TYR A 138 -2.15 4.58 21.05
N CYS A 139 -3.15 3.70 20.88
CA CYS A 139 -3.77 3.41 19.61
C CYS A 139 -5.29 3.40 19.77
N LEU A 140 -5.99 4.14 18.92
CA LEU A 140 -7.44 4.14 18.87
C LEU A 140 -7.90 3.10 17.84
N LEU A 141 -8.68 2.11 18.28
CA LEU A 141 -9.25 1.06 17.45
C LEU A 141 -10.71 1.36 17.10
N THR A 142 -11.01 1.40 15.82
CA THR A 142 -12.36 1.35 15.26
C THR A 142 -12.55 0.03 14.55
N SER A 143 -13.65 -0.68 14.80
CA SER A 143 -13.87 -1.99 14.21
C SER A 143 -15.30 -2.21 13.77
N SER A 144 -15.49 -2.81 12.59
CA SER A 144 -16.82 -3.26 12.16
C SER A 144 -17.37 -4.42 13.01
N PHE A 145 -16.52 -5.10 13.79
CA PHE A 145 -16.93 -6.09 14.78
C PHE A 145 -17.76 -5.46 15.92
N PHE A 146 -17.46 -4.23 16.30
CA PHE A 146 -18.19 -3.53 17.36
C PHE A 146 -19.66 -3.34 17.01
N ASN A 147 -19.96 -2.99 15.76
CA ASN A 147 -21.33 -2.82 15.30
C ASN A 147 -22.19 -4.09 15.45
N ALA A 148 -21.58 -5.25 15.39
CA ALA A 148 -22.27 -6.53 15.45
C ALA A 148 -22.34 -7.13 16.86
N TYR A 149 -21.29 -6.94 17.68
CA TYR A 149 -21.12 -7.69 18.93
C TYR A 149 -20.74 -6.84 20.14
N MET A 150 -20.45 -5.54 19.95
CA MET A 150 -20.08 -4.62 21.00
C MET A 150 -20.75 -3.25 20.72
N THR A 151 -22.07 -3.23 20.60
CA THR A 151 -22.86 -2.12 20.07
C THR A 151 -22.76 -0.82 20.88
N ASP A 152 -22.34 -0.89 22.13
CA ASP A 152 -22.09 0.29 22.97
C ASP A 152 -20.64 0.82 22.85
N THR A 153 -19.84 0.22 21.95
CA THR A 153 -18.44 0.59 21.74
C THR A 153 -18.28 1.19 20.35
N GLU A 154 -17.96 2.47 20.27
CA GLU A 154 -17.61 3.13 19.01
C GLU A 154 -16.11 2.96 18.70
N HIS A 155 -15.29 3.24 19.72
CA HIS A 155 -13.84 3.13 19.67
C HIS A 155 -13.30 2.45 20.93
N ARG A 156 -12.11 1.89 20.83
CA ARG A 156 -11.36 1.40 21.99
C ARG A 156 -9.97 2.02 22.00
N LEU A 157 -9.57 2.55 23.17
CA LEU A 157 -8.21 3.00 23.37
C LEU A 157 -7.36 1.79 23.83
N LEU A 158 -6.36 1.44 23.01
CA LEU A 158 -5.44 0.34 23.26
C LEU A 158 -4.06 0.88 23.65
N GLN A 159 -3.30 0.06 24.36
CA GLN A 159 -1.86 0.23 24.46
C GLN A 159 -1.16 -0.71 23.47
N ALA A 160 -0.21 -0.18 22.72
CA ALA A 160 0.62 -0.90 21.77
C ALA A 160 2.07 -0.94 22.27
N GLU A 161 2.63 -2.11 22.38
CA GLU A 161 3.98 -2.35 22.87
C GLU A 161 4.77 -3.20 21.86
N ARG A 162 6.06 -2.88 21.71
CA ARG A 162 6.98 -3.70 20.93
C ARG A 162 7.15 -5.08 21.55
N ASP A 163 7.03 -6.14 20.77
CA ASP A 163 7.42 -7.48 21.19
C ASP A 163 8.95 -7.54 21.34
N LYS A 164 9.40 -8.06 22.49
CA LYS A 164 10.84 -8.16 22.81
C LYS A 164 11.52 -9.38 22.21
N THR A 165 10.74 -10.29 21.65
CA THR A 165 11.19 -11.59 21.14
C THR A 165 11.08 -11.72 19.62
N GLU A 166 10.21 -10.94 19.00
CA GLU A 166 9.95 -10.97 17.58
C GLU A 166 10.21 -9.60 16.93
N ASP A 167 11.07 -9.59 15.92
CA ASP A 167 11.38 -8.37 15.17
C ASP A 167 10.15 -7.82 14.45
N ASN A 168 10.07 -6.49 14.34
CA ASN A 168 9.00 -5.76 13.65
C ASN A 168 7.58 -6.14 14.12
N THR A 169 7.43 -6.57 15.37
CA THR A 169 6.16 -7.03 15.94
C THR A 169 5.67 -6.09 17.05
N ILE A 170 4.40 -5.75 16.98
CA ILE A 170 3.67 -4.97 17.99
C ILE A 170 2.63 -5.86 18.66
N ILE A 171 2.51 -5.74 19.97
CA ILE A 171 1.45 -6.33 20.78
C ILE A 171 0.42 -5.26 21.05
N LEU A 172 -0.82 -5.48 20.60
CA LEU A 172 -1.98 -4.66 20.90
C LEU A 172 -2.70 -5.25 22.09
N HIS A 173 -2.57 -4.61 23.26
CA HIS A 173 -3.14 -5.12 24.50
C HIS A 173 -4.67 -4.94 24.52
N ASP A 174 -5.37 -5.96 25.04
CA ASP A 174 -6.83 -5.94 25.21
C ASP A 174 -7.60 -5.61 23.92
N PHE A 175 -7.25 -6.25 22.81
CA PHE A 175 -7.67 -5.87 21.46
C PHE A 175 -9.20 -5.69 21.33
N PHE A 176 -10.00 -6.73 21.53
CA PHE A 176 -11.46 -6.61 21.60
C PHE A 176 -11.97 -6.75 23.05
N TYR A 177 -11.36 -7.66 23.80
CA TYR A 177 -11.76 -7.96 25.16
C TYR A 177 -10.54 -7.90 26.09
N LYS A 178 -10.78 -7.60 27.34
CA LYS A 178 -9.74 -7.55 28.36
C LYS A 178 -9.01 -8.90 28.48
N ASN A 179 -7.69 -8.86 28.60
CA ASN A 179 -6.77 -10.00 28.68
C ASN A 179 -6.62 -10.80 27.37
N TYR A 180 -7.05 -10.25 26.24
CA TYR A 180 -6.82 -10.84 24.93
C TYR A 180 -6.06 -9.87 24.04
N ASP A 181 -4.79 -10.14 23.86
CA ASP A 181 -3.89 -9.34 23.05
C ASP A 181 -3.88 -9.84 21.61
N LEU A 182 -3.55 -8.94 20.68
CA LEU A 182 -3.28 -9.30 19.29
C LEU A 182 -1.87 -8.87 18.92
N LYS A 183 -1.06 -9.82 18.44
CA LYS A 183 0.26 -9.53 17.86
C LYS A 183 0.14 -9.34 16.36
N ILE A 184 0.74 -8.27 15.87
CA ILE A 184 0.83 -7.97 14.43
C ILE A 184 2.29 -7.71 14.05
N LYS A 185 2.70 -8.22 12.89
CA LYS A 185 4.05 -8.09 12.36
C LYS A 185 4.06 -7.22 11.11
N TYR A 186 5.00 -6.29 11.06
CA TYR A 186 5.18 -5.36 9.94
C TYR A 186 6.25 -5.88 8.98
N ASP A 187 5.99 -5.77 7.68
CA ASP A 187 6.99 -6.04 6.65
C ASP A 187 7.42 -4.71 5.99
N PRO A 188 8.59 -4.16 6.36
CA PRO A 188 9.12 -2.92 5.79
C PRO A 188 9.98 -3.13 4.54
N SER A 189 10.07 -4.35 4.00
CA SER A 189 11.02 -4.70 2.93
C SER A 189 10.70 -4.04 1.59
N ASP A 190 9.41 -3.80 1.30
CA ASP A 190 8.95 -3.20 0.04
C ASP A 190 8.02 -2.01 0.32
N PRO A 191 8.43 -0.77 -0.01
CA PRO A 191 7.59 0.42 0.17
C PRO A 191 6.26 0.39 -0.61
N LEU A 192 6.18 -0.41 -1.68
CA LEU A 192 4.94 -0.63 -2.44
C LEU A 192 3.99 -1.62 -1.76
N LYS A 193 4.49 -2.40 -0.80
CA LYS A 193 3.75 -3.43 -0.08
C LYS A 193 3.96 -3.28 1.43
N PRO A 194 3.51 -2.16 2.03
CA PRO A 194 3.65 -1.92 3.46
C PRO A 194 2.66 -2.80 4.24
N PHE A 195 2.88 -4.10 4.22
CA PHE A 195 1.93 -5.08 4.74
C PHE A 195 2.13 -5.36 6.21
N VAL A 196 1.04 -5.76 6.84
CA VAL A 196 0.97 -6.28 8.20
C VAL A 196 0.42 -7.69 8.15
N GLU A 197 1.06 -8.58 8.89
CA GLU A 197 0.68 -9.99 8.99
C GLU A 197 0.48 -10.38 10.45
N PHE A 198 -0.30 -11.41 10.70
CA PHE A 198 -0.46 -12.02 12.00
C PHE A 198 -0.88 -13.49 11.88
N ASP A 199 -0.43 -14.29 12.83
CA ASP A 199 -0.83 -15.69 12.97
C ASP A 199 -2.18 -15.83 13.66
N ASP A 200 -2.77 -17.01 13.60
CA ASP A 200 -4.02 -17.33 14.30
C ASP A 200 -3.87 -17.11 15.82
N GLN A 201 -4.74 -16.30 16.38
CA GLN A 201 -4.68 -15.92 17.79
C GLN A 201 -6.08 -15.93 18.43
N ILE A 202 -6.10 -16.12 19.75
CA ILE A 202 -7.32 -16.01 20.57
C ILE A 202 -7.52 -14.53 20.90
N ILE A 203 -8.69 -13.99 20.55
CA ILE A 203 -9.03 -12.56 20.77
C ILE A 203 -10.23 -12.37 21.69
N GLY A 204 -10.74 -13.44 22.30
CA GLY A 204 -11.88 -13.39 23.20
C GLY A 204 -12.41 -14.77 23.55
N SER A 205 -13.52 -14.78 24.28
CA SER A 205 -14.33 -15.95 24.50
C SER A 205 -15.69 -15.82 23.81
N THR A 206 -16.27 -16.95 23.44
CA THR A 206 -17.62 -16.98 22.86
C THR A 206 -18.67 -16.54 23.87
N ALA A 207 -18.42 -16.75 25.16
CA ALA A 207 -19.32 -16.29 26.23
C ALA A 207 -19.39 -14.76 26.30
N GLU A 208 -18.25 -14.06 26.16
CA GLU A 208 -18.20 -12.60 26.11
C GLU A 208 -18.86 -12.06 24.85
N ALA A 209 -18.57 -12.64 23.68
CA ALA A 209 -19.07 -12.16 22.41
C ALA A 209 -20.55 -12.47 22.17
N PHE A 210 -21.04 -13.64 22.61
CA PHE A 210 -22.37 -14.17 22.25
C PHE A 210 -23.26 -14.50 23.46
N GLY A 211 -22.78 -14.27 24.67
CA GLY A 211 -23.50 -14.59 25.90
C GLY A 211 -23.59 -16.09 26.22
N THR A 212 -22.91 -16.95 25.46
CA THR A 212 -22.94 -18.40 25.66
C THR A 212 -21.69 -19.08 25.11
N ILE A 213 -21.42 -20.29 25.56
CA ILE A 213 -20.27 -21.08 25.13
C ILE A 213 -20.61 -21.85 23.86
N TYR A 214 -19.87 -21.55 22.77
CA TYR A 214 -19.90 -22.31 21.53
C TYR A 214 -18.57 -23.03 21.29
N GLY A 215 -18.62 -24.23 20.75
CA GLY A 215 -17.45 -25.01 20.40
C GLY A 215 -16.50 -25.19 21.61
N ASN A 216 -15.25 -24.79 21.44
CA ASN A 216 -14.24 -24.81 22.50
C ASN A 216 -14.27 -23.56 23.41
N GLY A 217 -15.26 -22.67 23.23
CA GLY A 217 -15.40 -21.42 23.98
C GLY A 217 -14.44 -20.31 23.60
N LYS A 218 -13.56 -20.51 22.61
CA LYS A 218 -12.56 -19.53 22.19
C LYS A 218 -12.98 -18.81 20.91
N LEU A 219 -12.84 -17.51 20.92
CA LEU A 219 -12.99 -16.67 19.74
C LEU A 219 -11.61 -16.48 19.11
N MET A 220 -11.44 -17.04 17.92
CA MET A 220 -10.19 -17.04 17.18
C MET A 220 -10.18 -15.94 16.12
N CYS A 221 -9.01 -15.39 15.85
CA CYS A 221 -8.77 -14.43 14.78
C CYS A 221 -7.71 -14.99 13.83
N THR A 222 -7.97 -14.92 12.53
CA THR A 222 -7.04 -15.30 11.46
C THR A 222 -7.00 -14.23 10.37
N GLN A 223 -5.89 -14.17 9.65
CA GLN A 223 -5.75 -13.28 8.51
C GLN A 223 -6.54 -13.83 7.31
N PRO A 224 -7.44 -13.04 6.70
CA PRO A 224 -8.15 -13.49 5.51
C PRO A 224 -7.21 -13.58 4.30
N VAL A 225 -7.38 -14.61 3.47
CA VAL A 225 -6.55 -14.82 2.27
C VAL A 225 -6.85 -13.79 1.17
N ALA A 226 -8.06 -13.23 1.14
CA ALA A 226 -8.53 -12.36 0.06
C ALA A 226 -8.12 -10.88 0.22
N TYR A 227 -7.61 -10.47 1.38
CA TYR A 227 -7.33 -9.08 1.70
C TYR A 227 -5.99 -8.93 2.41
N ASP A 228 -5.17 -8.01 1.93
CA ASP A 228 -3.92 -7.64 2.56
C ASP A 228 -4.15 -6.52 3.59
N SER A 229 -3.73 -6.74 4.81
CA SER A 229 -3.65 -5.70 5.84
C SER A 229 -2.42 -4.85 5.60
N TYR A 230 -2.52 -3.53 5.79
CA TYR A 230 -1.44 -2.60 5.47
C TYR A 230 -1.31 -1.47 6.49
N TYR A 231 -0.16 -0.83 6.51
CA TYR A 231 0.15 0.29 7.39
C TYR A 231 0.60 1.52 6.61
N ASN A 232 0.48 2.68 7.25
CA ASN A 232 1.01 3.94 6.75
C ASN A 232 1.78 4.65 7.86
N VAL A 233 3.11 4.77 7.68
CA VAL A 233 3.98 5.40 8.68
C VAL A 233 3.73 6.89 8.79
N CYS A 234 3.54 7.59 7.66
CA CYS A 234 3.33 9.04 7.65
C CYS A 234 2.07 9.45 8.41
N GLN A 235 1.00 8.68 8.26
CA GLN A 235 -0.30 8.94 8.86
C GLN A 235 -0.53 8.12 10.13
N LYS A 236 0.40 7.26 10.51
CA LYS A 236 0.39 6.45 11.73
C LYS A 236 -0.87 5.61 11.91
N PHE A 237 -1.26 4.88 10.89
CA PHE A 237 -2.39 3.96 10.96
C PHE A 237 -2.05 2.56 10.43
N VAL A 238 -2.87 1.60 10.85
CA VAL A 238 -2.95 0.24 10.29
C VAL A 238 -4.39 -0.03 9.89
N PHE A 239 -4.56 -0.56 8.68
CA PHE A 239 -5.81 -1.10 8.19
C PHE A 239 -5.73 -2.61 8.25
N LEU A 240 -6.44 -3.23 9.22
CA LEU A 240 -6.31 -4.65 9.55
C LEU A 240 -7.59 -5.39 9.20
N TYR A 241 -7.49 -6.36 8.30
CA TYR A 241 -8.56 -7.32 8.04
C TYR A 241 -8.42 -8.55 8.94
N SER A 242 -9.50 -8.95 9.56
CA SER A 242 -9.50 -10.12 10.43
C SER A 242 -10.73 -10.99 10.20
N THR A 243 -10.52 -12.27 10.01
CA THR A 243 -11.58 -13.27 10.01
C THR A 243 -11.69 -13.88 11.40
N ILE A 244 -12.86 -13.79 11.99
CA ILE A 244 -13.16 -14.34 13.31
C ILE A 244 -13.89 -15.67 13.14
N TYR A 245 -13.46 -16.68 13.88
CA TYR A 245 -14.04 -18.02 13.84
C TYR A 245 -14.00 -18.72 15.18
N VAL A 246 -14.79 -19.78 15.30
CA VAL A 246 -14.82 -20.68 16.45
C VAL A 246 -14.48 -22.09 15.97
N VAL A 247 -13.47 -22.72 16.60
CA VAL A 247 -13.04 -24.07 16.22
C VAL A 247 -14.18 -25.06 16.33
N GLY A 248 -14.41 -25.81 15.24
CA GLY A 248 -15.48 -26.81 15.14
C GLY A 248 -16.90 -26.23 14.94
N LYS A 249 -17.03 -24.90 14.80
CA LYS A 249 -18.32 -24.23 14.56
C LYS A 249 -18.36 -23.41 13.27
N GLY A 250 -17.19 -22.89 12.83
CA GLY A 250 -17.07 -22.14 11.59
C GLY A 250 -16.75 -20.66 11.78
N THR A 251 -16.84 -19.92 10.67
CA THR A 251 -16.55 -18.51 10.59
C THR A 251 -17.71 -17.67 11.11
N VAL A 252 -17.40 -16.69 11.96
CA VAL A 252 -18.33 -15.65 12.44
C VAL A 252 -18.46 -14.55 11.39
N GLY A 253 -17.34 -14.08 10.86
CA GLY A 253 -17.29 -13.05 9.83
C GLY A 253 -15.88 -12.55 9.59
N THR A 254 -15.74 -11.72 8.54
CA THR A 254 -14.52 -10.94 8.27
C THR A 254 -14.80 -9.48 8.57
N TYR A 255 -13.92 -8.87 9.33
CA TYR A 255 -14.10 -7.53 9.88
C TYR A 255 -12.94 -6.63 9.48
N VAL A 256 -13.27 -5.35 9.37
CA VAL A 256 -12.29 -4.28 9.14
C VAL A 256 -11.99 -3.62 10.48
N ASN A 257 -10.71 -3.47 10.76
CA ASN A 257 -10.20 -2.79 11.95
C ASN A 257 -9.27 -1.68 11.51
N ILE A 258 -9.52 -0.47 11.96
CA ILE A 258 -8.68 0.69 11.74
C ILE A 258 -8.01 1.03 13.07
N LEU A 259 -6.69 1.03 13.06
CA LEU A 259 -5.85 1.35 14.20
C LEU A 259 -5.15 2.67 13.92
N GLU A 260 -5.38 3.68 14.73
CA GLU A 260 -4.80 5.02 14.59
C GLU A 260 -3.97 5.34 15.82
N TRP A 261 -2.66 5.54 15.63
CA TRP A 261 -1.77 5.93 16.73
C TRP A 261 -1.90 7.41 17.01
N ILE A 262 -2.16 7.72 18.27
CA ILE A 262 -2.40 9.07 18.78
C ILE A 262 -1.33 9.46 19.81
N SER A 263 -1.18 10.74 20.08
CA SER A 263 -0.28 11.23 21.12
C SER A 263 -0.79 10.90 22.53
N ASP A 264 0.10 11.00 23.52
CA ASP A 264 -0.28 10.83 24.93
C ASP A 264 -1.30 11.89 25.36
N GLU A 265 -1.18 13.11 24.85
CA GLU A 265 -2.12 14.20 25.13
C GLU A 265 -3.51 13.90 24.57
N GLU A 266 -3.60 13.43 23.34
CA GLU A 266 -4.86 13.01 22.71
C GLU A 266 -5.49 11.85 23.45
N ALA A 267 -4.68 10.87 23.90
CA ALA A 267 -5.14 9.74 24.66
C ALA A 267 -5.70 10.15 26.04
N GLU A 268 -5.05 11.09 26.73
CA GLU A 268 -5.54 11.62 28.02
C GLU A 268 -6.83 12.42 27.82
N GLN A 269 -6.95 13.14 26.72
CA GLN A 269 -8.20 13.84 26.39
C GLN A 269 -9.34 12.84 26.13
N TYR A 270 -9.09 11.82 25.34
CA TYR A 270 -10.06 10.74 25.05
C TYR A 270 -10.53 10.05 26.34
N LYS A 271 -9.62 9.71 27.25
CA LYS A 271 -9.97 9.13 28.55
C LYS A 271 -10.91 10.01 29.36
N LYS A 272 -10.68 11.31 29.37
CA LYS A 272 -11.54 12.28 30.10
C LYS A 272 -12.93 12.36 29.48
N GLU A 273 -13.04 12.35 28.15
CA GLU A 273 -14.30 12.42 27.43
C GLU A 273 -15.14 11.16 27.64
N GLU A 274 -14.50 9.99 27.65
CA GLU A 274 -15.14 8.69 27.86
C GLU A 274 -15.32 8.30 29.36
N GLY A 275 -14.77 9.09 30.27
CA GLY A 275 -14.85 8.81 31.72
C GLY A 275 -14.02 7.60 32.17
N LEU A 276 -12.89 7.33 31.47
CA LEU A 276 -11.96 6.23 31.74
C LEU A 276 -10.85 6.63 32.68
#